data_e6604b1069146c0402a20280970ac2fe
#
_entry.id   e6604b1069146c0402a20280970ac2fe
#
_cell.length_a   1.000
_cell.length_b   1.000
_cell.length_c   1.000
_cell.angle_alpha   90.00
_cell.angle_beta   90.00
_cell.angle_gamma   90.00
#
_symmetry.space_group_name_H-M   'P 1'
#
loop_
_entity.id
_entity.type
_entity.pdbx_description
1 polymer ?
#
loop_
_entity_poly.entity_id
_entity_poly.type
_entity_poly.pdbx_seq_one_letter_code
_entity_poly.pdbx_strand_id
1 'polypeptide(L)'
;MTRNIISIDLDSCIGCHSCAVVCKQENGVGLGTYPDLEMYYLPVACQHCDNPECVSVCPTGASYKREDGVVLVDHSKCIGCQYCVMACPYGVRAYDEGKDKGVIEKCTMCAHLIDKGEKPACVKHCPGQARLFGDADDPESDVSKMIARKSTHKLKDVGNHPGVTYGLDKFSWKGDE
;
A
#
# COMPACT_ATOMS: atom_id res chain seq x y z
N MET A 1 0.89 -16.31 12.57
CA MET A 1 1.72 -15.20 12.03
C MET A 1 0.77 -14.04 11.73
N THR A 2 1.06 -12.85 12.19
CA THR A 2 0.23 -11.66 11.93
C THR A 2 0.37 -11.24 10.48
N ARG A 3 -0.74 -11.09 9.76
CA ARG A 3 -0.76 -10.60 8.39
C ARG A 3 -1.35 -9.20 8.36
N ASN A 4 -0.49 -8.18 8.44
CA ASN A 4 -0.90 -6.79 8.39
C ASN A 4 -1.33 -6.37 6.99
N ILE A 5 -2.56 -5.89 6.86
CA ILE A 5 -3.08 -5.33 5.62
C ILE A 5 -3.76 -3.98 5.85
N ILE A 6 -3.85 -3.18 4.79
CA ILE A 6 -4.73 -2.03 4.71
C ILE A 6 -5.93 -2.44 3.85
N SER A 7 -7.13 -2.15 4.34
CA SER A 7 -8.35 -2.27 3.55
C SER A 7 -9.01 -0.91 3.39
N ILE A 8 -9.71 -0.70 2.29
CA ILE A 8 -10.28 0.59 1.93
C ILE A 8 -11.76 0.41 1.63
N ASP A 9 -12.60 1.05 2.42
CA ASP A 9 -14.03 1.17 2.19
C ASP A 9 -14.27 2.31 1.20
N LEU A 10 -14.45 1.99 -0.08
CA LEU A 10 -14.65 2.99 -1.12
C LEU A 10 -16.00 3.71 -1.01
N ASP A 11 -16.99 3.08 -0.39
CA ASP A 11 -18.30 3.73 -0.14
C ASP A 11 -18.22 4.86 0.89
N SER A 12 -17.26 4.79 1.81
CA SER A 12 -16.96 5.80 2.82
C SER A 12 -15.86 6.78 2.39
N CYS A 13 -15.17 6.51 1.28
CA CYS A 13 -14.11 7.38 0.77
C CYS A 13 -14.71 8.64 0.15
N ILE A 14 -14.30 9.81 0.66
CA ILE A 14 -14.77 11.12 0.18
C ILE A 14 -13.78 11.81 -0.77
N GLY A 15 -12.71 11.16 -1.17
CA GLY A 15 -11.71 11.69 -2.11
C GLY A 15 -10.93 12.91 -1.59
N CYS A 16 -10.81 13.10 -0.30
CA CYS A 16 -10.21 14.31 0.30
C CYS A 16 -8.68 14.38 0.23
N HIS A 17 -8.01 13.37 -0.31
CA HIS A 17 -6.54 13.25 -0.42
C HIS A 17 -5.75 13.31 0.91
N SER A 18 -6.39 13.42 2.07
CA SER A 18 -5.71 13.46 3.38
C SER A 18 -4.73 12.30 3.58
N CYS A 19 -5.08 11.10 3.11
CA CYS A 19 -4.21 9.94 3.19
C CYS A 19 -2.90 10.08 2.39
N ALA A 20 -2.93 10.77 1.25
CA ALA A 20 -1.75 11.05 0.46
C ALA A 20 -0.87 12.12 1.11
N VAL A 21 -1.49 13.21 1.58
CA VAL A 21 -0.78 14.31 2.25
C VAL A 21 -0.08 13.83 3.52
N VAL A 22 -0.81 13.14 4.39
CA VAL A 22 -0.27 12.64 5.67
C VAL A 22 0.79 11.55 5.47
N CYS A 23 0.64 10.72 4.43
CA CYS A 23 1.65 9.73 4.10
C CYS A 23 2.97 10.39 3.70
N LYS A 24 2.92 11.45 2.89
CA LYS A 24 4.10 12.21 2.48
C LYS A 24 4.77 12.88 3.68
N GLN A 25 3.98 13.48 4.56
CA GLN A 25 4.48 14.13 5.77
C GLN A 25 5.15 13.12 6.72
N GLU A 26 4.51 12.01 7.00
CA GLU A 26 4.99 10.98 7.92
C GLU A 26 6.26 10.28 7.43
N ASN A 27 6.36 10.05 6.10
CA ASN A 27 7.45 9.31 5.50
C ASN A 27 8.50 10.21 4.80
N GLY A 28 8.37 11.54 4.89
CA GLY A 28 9.32 12.50 4.31
C GLY A 28 9.44 12.41 2.78
N VAL A 29 8.34 12.09 2.08
CA VAL A 29 8.32 11.87 0.63
C VAL A 29 7.94 13.16 -0.10
N GLY A 30 8.67 13.51 -1.16
CA GLY A 30 8.46 14.70 -1.98
C GLY A 30 7.12 14.73 -2.73
N LEU A 31 6.71 15.94 -3.16
CA LEU A 31 5.53 16.14 -4.00
C LEU A 31 5.74 15.47 -5.37
N GLY A 32 4.66 14.90 -5.94
CA GLY A 32 4.68 14.27 -7.27
C GLY A 32 5.01 12.77 -7.28
N THR A 33 5.29 12.15 -6.14
CA THR A 33 5.70 10.74 -6.04
C THR A 33 4.54 9.73 -6.15
N TYR A 34 3.28 10.19 -6.11
CA TYR A 34 2.10 9.32 -6.24
C TYR A 34 1.16 9.83 -7.33
N PRO A 35 0.70 8.98 -8.26
CA PRO A 35 -0.20 9.39 -9.34
C PRO A 35 -1.59 9.76 -8.80
N ASP A 36 -2.19 10.81 -9.39
CA ASP A 36 -3.59 11.17 -9.22
C ASP A 36 -4.41 10.38 -10.25
N LEU A 37 -5.50 9.73 -9.82
CA LEU A 37 -6.44 9.07 -10.71
C LEU A 37 -7.81 9.76 -10.68
N GLU A 38 -8.34 9.99 -11.88
CA GLU A 38 -9.54 10.76 -12.15
C GLU A 38 -10.84 10.02 -11.81
N MET A 39 -11.84 10.77 -11.34
CA MET A 39 -13.30 10.52 -11.28
C MET A 39 -13.84 9.43 -10.32
N TYR A 40 -13.14 8.36 -10.00
CA TYR A 40 -13.39 7.52 -8.85
C TYR A 40 -12.14 7.51 -8.00
N TYR A 41 -12.25 7.99 -6.76
CA TYR A 41 -11.09 8.07 -5.88
C TYR A 41 -10.69 6.68 -5.41
N LEU A 42 -9.92 5.97 -6.24
CA LEU A 42 -9.29 4.73 -5.87
C LEU A 42 -7.88 5.02 -5.31
N PRO A 43 -7.71 5.07 -4.00
CA PRO A 43 -6.41 5.38 -3.42
C PRO A 43 -5.49 4.17 -3.54
N VAL A 44 -4.69 4.15 -4.59
CA VAL A 44 -3.72 3.08 -4.86
C VAL A 44 -2.40 3.38 -4.17
N ALA A 45 -1.91 2.42 -3.39
CA ALA A 45 -0.60 2.42 -2.75
C ALA A 45 0.08 1.07 -2.99
N CYS A 46 1.27 0.83 -2.40
CA CYS A 46 1.87 -0.49 -2.45
C CYS A 46 0.89 -1.55 -1.92
N GLN A 47 0.69 -2.60 -2.68
CA GLN A 47 -0.25 -3.67 -2.36
C GLN A 47 0.30 -4.67 -1.35
N HIS A 48 1.57 -4.57 -0.96
CA HIS A 48 2.26 -5.51 -0.07
C HIS A 48 1.92 -6.97 -0.42
N CYS A 49 2.17 -7.32 -1.69
CA CYS A 49 1.79 -8.59 -2.31
C CYS A 49 2.32 -9.80 -1.54
N ASP A 50 1.59 -10.92 -1.60
CA ASP A 50 2.05 -12.16 -0.98
C ASP A 50 3.22 -12.77 -1.75
N ASN A 51 3.21 -12.68 -3.09
CA ASN A 51 4.31 -13.05 -3.97
C ASN A 51 4.86 -11.79 -4.68
N PRO A 52 5.73 -11.00 -4.03
CA PRO A 52 6.13 -9.69 -4.54
C PRO A 52 7.26 -9.79 -5.57
N GLU A 53 6.94 -9.75 -6.87
CA GLU A 53 7.93 -9.74 -7.97
C GLU A 53 9.02 -8.67 -7.79
N CYS A 54 8.65 -7.54 -7.20
CA CYS A 54 9.60 -6.46 -6.90
C CYS A 54 10.67 -6.84 -5.85
N VAL A 55 10.48 -7.92 -5.11
CA VAL A 55 11.50 -8.52 -4.23
C VAL A 55 12.36 -9.48 -5.04
N SER A 56 11.73 -10.34 -5.84
CA SER A 56 12.41 -11.38 -6.64
C SER A 56 13.43 -10.79 -7.63
N VAL A 57 13.10 -9.65 -8.25
CA VAL A 57 13.98 -8.99 -9.23
C VAL A 57 15.07 -8.11 -8.62
N CYS A 58 15.13 -7.96 -7.30
CA CYS A 58 16.08 -7.05 -6.67
C CYS A 58 17.49 -7.67 -6.60
N PRO A 59 18.49 -7.18 -7.37
CA PRO A 59 19.80 -7.80 -7.45
C PRO A 59 20.63 -7.67 -6.15
N THR A 60 20.30 -6.67 -5.32
CA THR A 60 21.02 -6.41 -4.06
C THR A 60 20.28 -6.90 -2.83
N GLY A 61 19.05 -7.46 -2.99
CA GLY A 61 18.19 -7.81 -1.87
C GLY A 61 17.72 -6.60 -1.05
N ALA A 62 17.80 -5.38 -1.61
CA ALA A 62 17.30 -4.17 -0.97
C ALA A 62 15.79 -4.19 -0.80
N SER A 63 15.05 -4.70 -1.79
CA SER A 63 13.61 -4.92 -1.66
C SER A 63 13.38 -6.27 -0.99
N TYR A 64 12.62 -6.29 0.11
CA TYR A 64 12.39 -7.50 0.90
C TYR A 64 10.98 -7.51 1.49
N LYS A 65 10.49 -8.70 1.87
CA LYS A 65 9.23 -8.91 2.57
C LYS A 65 9.51 -9.35 4.00
N ARG A 66 8.84 -8.72 4.96
CA ARG A 66 8.87 -9.08 6.37
C ARG A 66 7.93 -10.27 6.64
N GLU A 67 8.10 -10.92 7.79
CA GLU A 67 7.25 -12.03 8.24
C GLU A 67 5.79 -11.63 8.46
N ASP A 68 5.54 -10.35 8.80
CA ASP A 68 4.20 -9.77 8.96
C ASP A 68 3.55 -9.36 7.62
N GLY A 69 4.16 -9.71 6.49
CA GLY A 69 3.65 -9.43 5.15
C GLY A 69 4.05 -8.08 4.58
N VAL A 70 4.65 -7.20 5.36
CA VAL A 70 5.05 -5.85 4.90
C VAL A 70 6.26 -5.93 3.96
N VAL A 71 6.10 -5.40 2.75
CA VAL A 71 7.22 -5.29 1.78
C VAL A 71 7.91 -3.95 1.99
N LEU A 72 9.23 -3.95 2.13
CA LEU A 72 10.06 -2.76 2.37
C LEU A 72 11.22 -2.64 1.37
N VAL A 73 11.93 -1.52 1.43
CA VAL A 73 13.19 -1.27 0.70
C VAL A 73 14.23 -0.79 1.71
N ASP A 74 15.34 -1.49 1.78
CA ASP A 74 16.52 -1.07 2.53
C ASP A 74 17.33 -0.09 1.65
N HIS A 75 17.26 1.20 1.97
CA HIS A 75 17.93 2.25 1.21
C HIS A 75 19.47 2.14 1.26
N SER A 76 20.02 1.51 2.29
CA SER A 76 21.48 1.31 2.39
C SER A 76 22.01 0.35 1.32
N LYS A 77 21.18 -0.62 0.92
CA LYS A 77 21.46 -1.63 -0.12
C LYS A 77 20.95 -1.24 -1.50
N CYS A 78 20.02 -0.27 -1.57
CA CYS A 78 19.42 0.14 -2.84
C CYS A 78 20.44 0.86 -3.71
N ILE A 79 20.56 0.44 -4.96
CA ILE A 79 21.44 1.03 -5.99
C ILE A 79 20.65 1.81 -7.05
N GLY A 80 19.34 2.02 -6.86
CA GLY A 80 18.51 2.80 -7.78
C GLY A 80 18.30 2.18 -9.17
N CYS A 81 18.54 0.88 -9.36
CA CYS A 81 18.48 0.23 -10.68
C CYS A 81 17.08 0.15 -11.31
N GLN A 82 16.02 0.47 -10.58
CA GLN A 82 14.61 0.55 -11.00
C GLN A 82 13.99 -0.77 -11.48
N TYR A 83 14.64 -1.93 -11.39
CA TYR A 83 14.04 -3.22 -11.77
C TYR A 83 12.72 -3.49 -11.02
N CYS A 84 12.67 -3.16 -9.73
CA CYS A 84 11.45 -3.31 -8.93
C CYS A 84 10.35 -2.29 -9.30
N VAL A 85 10.67 -1.17 -9.95
CA VAL A 85 9.68 -0.23 -10.53
C VAL A 85 9.05 -0.89 -11.75
N MET A 86 9.86 -1.42 -12.67
CA MET A 86 9.39 -2.11 -13.88
C MET A 86 8.59 -3.38 -13.57
N ALA A 87 8.96 -4.11 -12.52
CA ALA A 87 8.27 -5.34 -12.12
C ALA A 87 6.97 -5.09 -11.34
N CYS A 88 6.67 -3.86 -10.95
CA CYS A 88 5.44 -3.57 -10.21
C CYS A 88 4.26 -3.34 -11.16
N PRO A 89 3.24 -4.23 -11.21
CA PRO A 89 2.11 -4.05 -12.13
C PRO A 89 1.20 -2.88 -11.77
N TYR A 90 1.34 -2.36 -10.56
CA TYR A 90 0.48 -1.26 -10.06
C TYR A 90 1.13 0.12 -10.15
N GLY A 91 2.38 0.23 -10.62
CA GLY A 91 3.08 1.52 -10.80
C GLY A 91 3.29 2.33 -9.51
N VAL A 92 3.35 1.68 -8.35
CA VAL A 92 3.36 2.34 -7.03
C VAL A 92 4.76 2.47 -6.41
N ARG A 93 5.79 2.38 -7.21
CA ARG A 93 7.19 2.60 -6.81
C ARG A 93 7.75 3.79 -7.57
N ALA A 94 8.36 4.72 -6.86
CA ALA A 94 8.95 5.91 -7.42
C ALA A 94 10.46 5.92 -7.21
N TYR A 95 11.18 6.47 -8.17
CA TYR A 95 12.61 6.75 -8.03
C TYR A 95 12.77 8.15 -7.44
N ASP A 96 13.50 8.27 -6.34
CA ASP A 96 13.81 9.53 -5.68
C ASP A 96 15.27 9.93 -5.95
N GLU A 97 15.44 10.89 -6.85
CA GLU A 97 16.74 11.45 -7.22
C GLU A 97 17.32 12.38 -6.14
N GLY A 98 16.47 12.90 -5.24
CA GLY A 98 16.87 13.84 -4.21
C GLY A 98 17.69 13.24 -3.07
N LYS A 99 17.81 11.92 -3.01
CA LYS A 99 18.67 11.19 -2.08
C LYS A 99 20.00 10.86 -2.72
N ASP A 100 21.07 10.97 -1.97
CA ASP A 100 22.49 10.91 -2.41
C ASP A 100 22.87 9.81 -3.42
N LYS A 101 22.09 8.72 -3.49
CA LYS A 101 22.34 7.59 -4.39
C LYS A 101 21.20 7.32 -5.36
N GLY A 102 20.14 8.12 -5.31
CA GLY A 102 18.88 7.76 -5.95
C GLY A 102 18.35 6.42 -5.43
N VAL A 103 17.23 6.41 -4.75
CA VAL A 103 16.64 5.21 -4.15
C VAL A 103 15.20 5.03 -4.58
N ILE A 104 14.66 3.84 -4.34
CA ILE A 104 13.27 3.57 -4.62
C ILE A 104 12.42 3.82 -3.38
N GLU A 105 11.43 4.69 -3.54
CA GLU A 105 10.42 4.99 -2.54
C GLU A 105 9.09 4.31 -2.88
N LYS A 106 8.37 3.92 -1.84
CA LYS A 106 7.01 3.38 -1.91
C LYS A 106 6.34 3.43 -0.54
N CYS A 107 5.06 3.11 -0.47
CA CYS A 107 4.37 2.93 0.81
C CYS A 107 5.09 1.90 1.68
N THR A 108 5.49 2.30 2.89
CA THR A 108 6.15 1.43 3.89
C THR A 108 5.16 0.79 4.85
N MET A 109 3.85 1.02 4.67
CA MET A 109 2.79 0.74 5.65
C MET A 109 3.06 1.42 7.01
N CYS A 110 3.91 2.47 7.01
CA CYS A 110 4.42 3.13 8.22
C CYS A 110 5.00 2.12 9.22
N ALA A 111 5.93 1.26 8.77
CA ALA A 111 6.53 0.20 9.59
C ALA A 111 7.02 0.72 10.94
N HIS A 112 7.59 1.94 10.98
CA HIS A 112 8.04 2.60 12.21
C HIS A 112 6.93 2.92 13.22
N LEU A 113 5.65 3.02 12.77
CA LEU A 113 4.47 3.18 13.63
C LEU A 113 3.90 1.82 14.03
N ILE A 114 3.73 0.90 13.09
CA ILE A 114 3.16 -0.42 13.38
C ILE A 114 4.05 -1.24 14.33
N ASP A 115 5.37 -1.08 14.25
CA ASP A 115 6.33 -1.69 15.17
C ASP A 115 6.18 -1.17 16.63
N LYS A 116 5.51 -0.02 16.81
CA LYS A 116 5.12 0.54 18.11
C LYS A 116 3.68 0.20 18.52
N GLY A 117 2.97 -0.61 17.72
CA GLY A 117 1.57 -0.93 17.94
C GLY A 117 0.60 0.18 17.51
N GLU A 118 1.08 1.17 16.74
CA GLU A 118 0.25 2.26 16.23
C GLU A 118 -0.31 1.95 14.83
N LYS A 119 -1.43 2.59 14.48
CA LYS A 119 -1.99 2.48 13.13
C LYS A 119 -1.18 3.34 12.13
N PRO A 120 -1.10 2.95 10.85
CA PRO A 120 -0.50 3.76 9.80
C PRO A 120 -1.11 5.17 9.73
N ALA A 121 -0.30 6.18 9.40
CA ALA A 121 -0.71 7.58 9.39
C ALA A 121 -1.95 7.84 8.50
N CYS A 122 -2.00 7.24 7.30
CA CYS A 122 -3.14 7.35 6.39
C CYS A 122 -4.45 6.74 6.94
N VAL A 123 -4.37 5.83 7.90
CA VAL A 123 -5.52 5.26 8.61
C VAL A 123 -5.93 6.20 9.75
N LYS A 124 -4.96 6.64 10.57
CA LYS A 124 -5.22 7.54 11.71
C LYS A 124 -5.88 8.87 11.30
N HIS A 125 -5.51 9.40 10.14
CA HIS A 125 -5.95 10.73 9.67
C HIS A 125 -6.96 10.67 8.52
N CYS A 126 -7.63 9.54 8.31
CA CYS A 126 -8.69 9.44 7.31
C CYS A 126 -10.00 10.04 7.85
N PRO A 127 -10.46 11.23 7.39
CA PRO A 127 -11.66 11.84 7.91
C PRO A 127 -12.94 11.07 7.56
N GLY A 128 -12.95 10.34 6.44
CA GLY A 128 -14.04 9.46 6.04
C GLY A 128 -14.01 8.09 6.71
N GLN A 129 -13.01 7.81 7.56
CA GLN A 129 -12.78 6.49 8.17
C GLN A 129 -12.80 5.32 7.17
N ALA A 130 -12.49 5.64 5.90
CA ALA A 130 -12.52 4.69 4.78
C ALA A 130 -11.32 3.74 4.77
N ARG A 131 -10.23 4.08 5.45
CA ARG A 131 -9.03 3.24 5.54
C ARG A 131 -9.01 2.48 6.85
N LEU A 132 -8.89 1.17 6.74
CA LEU A 132 -8.83 0.24 7.87
C LEU A 132 -7.46 -0.44 7.89
N PHE A 133 -6.97 -0.78 9.06
CA PHE A 133 -5.71 -1.51 9.25
C PHE A 133 -5.90 -2.54 10.36
N GLY A 134 -5.36 -3.72 10.16
CA GLY A 134 -5.40 -4.79 11.14
C GLY A 134 -4.84 -6.09 10.59
N ASP A 135 -4.84 -7.10 11.44
CA ASP A 135 -4.51 -8.47 11.07
C ASP A 135 -5.70 -9.07 10.31
N ALA A 136 -5.46 -9.53 9.09
CA ALA A 136 -6.49 -10.16 8.27
C ALA A 136 -6.87 -11.57 8.77
N ASP A 137 -6.02 -12.17 9.59
CA ASP A 137 -6.26 -13.50 10.15
C ASP A 137 -6.96 -13.42 11.53
N ASP A 138 -7.10 -12.22 12.11
CA ASP A 138 -7.89 -11.97 13.33
C ASP A 138 -9.33 -11.60 12.94
N PRO A 139 -10.33 -12.45 13.24
CA PRO A 139 -11.75 -12.18 12.93
C PRO A 139 -12.30 -10.95 13.64
N GLU A 140 -11.70 -10.53 14.77
CA GLU A 140 -12.13 -9.34 15.51
C GLU A 140 -11.53 -8.04 14.97
N SER A 141 -10.59 -8.10 14.05
CA SER A 141 -9.99 -6.91 13.45
C SER A 141 -11.00 -6.09 12.63
N ASP A 142 -10.79 -4.77 12.56
CA ASP A 142 -11.63 -3.87 11.73
C ASP A 142 -11.62 -4.28 10.27
N VAL A 143 -10.49 -4.80 9.79
CA VAL A 143 -10.30 -5.29 8.42
C VAL A 143 -11.18 -6.50 8.15
N SER A 144 -11.10 -7.54 9.00
CA SER A 144 -11.89 -8.77 8.83
C SER A 144 -13.39 -8.50 8.93
N LYS A 145 -13.80 -7.60 9.84
CA LYS A 145 -15.20 -7.14 9.95
C LYS A 145 -15.69 -6.43 8.69
N MET A 146 -14.86 -5.63 8.04
CA MET A 146 -15.20 -4.98 6.77
C MET A 146 -15.32 -6.01 5.65
N ILE A 147 -14.35 -6.92 5.53
CA ILE A 147 -14.35 -8.00 4.53
C ILE A 147 -15.60 -8.88 4.65
N ALA A 148 -16.04 -9.17 5.86
CA ALA A 148 -17.23 -9.99 6.11
C ALA A 148 -18.54 -9.28 5.75
N ARG A 149 -18.59 -7.94 5.75
CA ARG A 149 -19.81 -7.15 5.57
C ARG A 149 -19.99 -6.57 4.18
N LYS A 150 -18.93 -6.44 3.38
CA LYS A 150 -18.94 -5.77 2.08
C LYS A 150 -18.50 -6.68 0.96
N SER A 151 -18.99 -6.39 -0.24
CA SER A 151 -18.40 -6.92 -1.47
C SER A 151 -16.96 -6.41 -1.57
N THR A 152 -16.02 -7.31 -1.66
CA THR A 152 -14.60 -6.98 -1.61
C THR A 152 -13.91 -7.32 -2.92
N HIS A 153 -13.02 -6.43 -3.32
CA HIS A 153 -12.28 -6.50 -4.56
C HIS A 153 -10.79 -6.28 -4.30
N LYS A 154 -9.96 -6.76 -5.19
CA LYS A 154 -8.53 -6.50 -5.23
C LYS A 154 -8.14 -5.94 -6.59
N LEU A 155 -6.99 -5.30 -6.69
CA LEU A 155 -6.44 -4.96 -8.00
C LEU A 155 -6.11 -6.24 -8.77
N LYS A 156 -6.03 -6.13 -10.10
CA LYS A 156 -5.78 -7.28 -10.99
C LYS A 156 -4.58 -8.11 -10.50
N ASP A 157 -4.82 -9.37 -10.24
CA ASP A 157 -3.78 -10.32 -9.85
C ASP A 157 -3.10 -10.90 -11.10
N VAL A 158 -1.81 -10.69 -11.21
CA VAL A 158 -0.97 -11.24 -12.30
C VAL A 158 0.03 -12.28 -11.76
N GLY A 159 -0.33 -12.95 -10.66
CA GLY A 159 0.50 -13.96 -9.97
C GLY A 159 1.23 -13.40 -8.75
N ASN A 160 1.03 -12.12 -8.43
CA ASN A 160 1.69 -11.46 -7.29
C ASN A 160 0.82 -11.37 -6.03
N HIS A 161 -0.45 -11.75 -6.10
CA HIS A 161 -1.40 -11.82 -4.98
C HIS A 161 -1.45 -10.52 -4.15
N PRO A 162 -2.12 -9.44 -4.64
CA PRO A 162 -2.19 -8.15 -3.94
C PRO A 162 -2.85 -8.29 -2.57
N GLY A 163 -2.25 -7.66 -1.54
CA GLY A 163 -2.72 -7.76 -0.16
C GLY A 163 -3.81 -6.75 0.20
N VAL A 164 -3.88 -5.60 -0.49
CA VAL A 164 -4.91 -4.56 -0.20
C VAL A 164 -6.27 -5.00 -0.70
N THR A 165 -7.29 -4.81 0.14
CA THR A 165 -8.69 -5.14 -0.18
C THR A 165 -9.52 -3.85 -0.23
N TYR A 166 -10.39 -3.74 -1.22
CA TYR A 166 -11.30 -2.63 -1.45
C TYR A 166 -12.74 -3.10 -1.23
N GLY A 167 -13.47 -2.47 -0.32
CA GLY A 167 -14.90 -2.69 -0.13
C GLY A 167 -15.70 -1.73 -0.99
N LEU A 168 -16.63 -2.23 -1.81
CA LEU A 168 -17.47 -1.43 -2.69
C LEU A 168 -18.81 -2.12 -2.92
N ASP A 169 -19.90 -1.54 -2.41
CA ASP A 169 -21.27 -2.03 -2.60
C ASP A 169 -22.09 -1.12 -3.52
N LYS A 170 -21.79 0.20 -3.55
CA LYS A 170 -22.61 1.18 -4.26
C LYS A 170 -22.43 1.16 -5.79
N PHE A 171 -21.31 0.69 -6.29
CA PHE A 171 -20.99 0.68 -7.71
C PHE A 171 -20.38 -0.66 -8.11
N SER A 172 -20.49 -1.02 -9.39
CA SER A 172 -19.80 -2.20 -9.92
C SER A 172 -18.27 -1.95 -10.00
N TRP A 173 -17.51 -2.93 -9.55
CA TRP A 173 -16.06 -2.93 -9.72
C TRP A 173 -15.71 -3.21 -11.19
N LYS A 174 -14.87 -2.36 -11.78
CA LYS A 174 -14.41 -2.51 -13.19
C LYS A 174 -12.91 -2.82 -13.29
N GLY A 175 -12.29 -3.20 -12.21
CA GLY A 175 -10.83 -3.48 -12.17
C GLY A 175 -10.42 -4.84 -12.71
N ASP A 176 -11.38 -5.68 -13.11
CA ASP A 176 -11.15 -7.04 -13.61
C ASP A 176 -11.21 -7.15 -15.15
N GLU A 177 -11.42 -6.03 -15.87
CA GLU A 177 -11.47 -5.98 -17.34
C GLU A 177 -10.09 -5.72 -17.97
#